data_4bfe2a2df7191dd54c21db92c6db31e9
#
_entry.id   4bfe2a2df7191dd54c21db92c6db31e9
#
_cell.length_a   1.000
_cell.length_b   1.000
_cell.length_c   1.000
_cell.angle_alpha   90.00
_cell.angle_beta   90.00
_cell.angle_gamma   90.00
#
_symmetry.space_group_name_H-M   'P 1'
#
loop_
_entity.id
_entity.type
_entity.pdbx_description
1 polymer ?
#
loop_
_entity_poly.entity_id
_entity_poly.type
_entity_poly.pdbx_seq_one_letter_code
_entity_poly.pdbx_strand_id
1 'polypeptide(L)'
;MFSISAFAETAALVGDPARANMLAALMDSRALTATELARAAGITPQTASGHLARLTEAGLLTMQRQGRHRYHRLASPDVAHMLESIMSVASGLGGPDNARRKAPIVVGPRDKALRRARTCYDHLAGQLAVAMADRMVERGQVDLSPDGGVLTDDGAVFLRDLGVDLDAVMARTARHGGRVFCCPCLDWSERRSHIAGAVGAALCQTCFAQGWLRRIEGTRAVAVTPAGQIALSRTFDLRPEM
;
A
#
# COMPACT_ATOMS: atom_id res chain seq x y z
N MET A 1 -25.28 -3.73 -0.55
CA MET A 1 -25.84 -3.38 0.78
C MET A 1 -24.80 -3.75 1.83
N PHE A 2 -24.40 -2.83 2.69
CA PHE A 2 -23.42 -3.08 3.76
C PHE A 2 -24.06 -3.94 4.86
N SER A 3 -23.39 -5.04 5.26
CA SER A 3 -23.85 -5.91 6.35
C SER A 3 -22.94 -5.73 7.57
N ILE A 4 -23.53 -5.33 8.70
CA ILE A 4 -22.81 -5.22 9.98
C ILE A 4 -22.27 -6.57 10.42
N SER A 5 -22.97 -7.67 10.16
CA SER A 5 -22.51 -9.03 10.44
C SER A 5 -21.23 -9.36 9.67
N ALA A 6 -21.21 -9.12 8.36
CA ALA A 6 -20.04 -9.36 7.53
C ALA A 6 -18.85 -8.50 7.95
N PHE A 7 -19.09 -7.25 8.36
CA PHE A 7 -18.03 -6.41 8.93
C PHE A 7 -17.46 -7.00 10.24
N ALA A 8 -18.33 -7.40 11.17
CA ALA A 8 -17.91 -7.99 12.44
C ALA A 8 -17.13 -9.31 12.25
N GLU A 9 -17.58 -10.15 11.32
CA GLU A 9 -16.91 -11.41 10.96
C GLU A 9 -15.52 -11.15 10.36
N THR A 10 -15.40 -10.21 9.44
CA THR A 10 -14.12 -9.82 8.85
C THR A 10 -13.17 -9.28 9.92
N ALA A 11 -13.66 -8.39 10.78
CA ALA A 11 -12.87 -7.83 11.88
C ALA A 11 -12.39 -8.91 12.86
N ALA A 12 -13.26 -9.88 13.22
CA ALA A 12 -12.90 -11.01 14.08
C ALA A 12 -11.85 -11.92 13.41
N LEU A 13 -11.91 -12.11 12.09
CA LEU A 13 -10.93 -12.89 11.35
C LEU A 13 -9.55 -12.22 11.36
N VAL A 14 -9.48 -10.92 11.19
CA VAL A 14 -8.22 -10.17 11.17
C VAL A 14 -7.66 -9.96 12.56
N GLY A 15 -8.51 -9.84 13.59
CA GLY A 15 -8.13 -9.52 14.97
C GLY A 15 -7.45 -10.65 15.75
N ASP A 16 -7.42 -11.89 15.24
CA ASP A 16 -6.71 -12.99 15.88
C ASP A 16 -5.18 -12.85 15.67
N PRO A 17 -4.36 -12.95 16.72
CA PRO A 17 -2.92 -12.70 16.62
C PRO A 17 -2.18 -13.60 15.62
N ALA A 18 -2.56 -14.89 15.52
CA ALA A 18 -1.91 -15.82 14.59
C ALA A 18 -2.30 -15.48 13.15
N ARG A 19 -3.59 -15.19 12.89
CA ARG A 19 -4.05 -14.78 11.56
C ARG A 19 -3.48 -13.42 11.16
N ALA A 20 -3.40 -12.46 12.08
CA ALA A 20 -2.77 -11.16 11.83
C ALA A 20 -1.31 -11.30 11.40
N ASN A 21 -0.53 -12.17 12.06
CA ASN A 21 0.86 -12.44 11.68
C ASN A 21 0.97 -13.12 10.30
N MET A 22 0.07 -14.05 9.98
CA MET A 22 0.03 -14.68 8.64
C MET A 22 -0.33 -13.67 7.55
N LEU A 23 -1.34 -12.84 7.78
CA LEU A 23 -1.77 -11.79 6.85
C LEU A 23 -0.65 -10.75 6.65
N ALA A 24 0.02 -10.34 7.74
CA ALA A 24 1.16 -9.42 7.67
C ALA A 24 2.32 -10.01 6.85
N ALA A 25 2.60 -11.32 6.99
CA ALA A 25 3.64 -11.99 6.18
C ALA A 25 3.29 -12.03 4.68
N LEU A 26 2.00 -12.01 4.32
CA LEU A 26 1.52 -11.99 2.94
C LEU A 26 1.49 -10.59 2.33
N MET A 27 1.67 -9.53 3.15
CA MET A 27 1.73 -8.14 2.66
C MET A 27 2.92 -7.90 1.70
N ASP A 28 3.96 -8.72 1.78
CA ASP A 28 5.10 -8.70 0.85
C ASP A 28 4.73 -9.18 -0.58
N SER A 29 3.46 -9.44 -0.84
CA SER A 29 2.92 -9.90 -2.13
C SER A 29 3.46 -11.26 -2.62
N ARG A 30 4.14 -12.00 -1.74
CA ARG A 30 4.62 -13.35 -2.02
C ARG A 30 3.51 -14.36 -1.75
N ALA A 31 3.45 -15.38 -2.60
CA ALA A 31 2.66 -16.56 -2.28
C ALA A 31 3.45 -17.43 -1.31
N LEU A 32 2.88 -17.73 -0.16
CA LEU A 32 3.54 -18.52 0.89
C LEU A 32 2.79 -19.83 1.14
N THR A 33 3.54 -20.86 1.49
CA THR A 33 2.99 -22.16 1.90
C THR A 33 2.46 -22.11 3.33
N ALA A 34 1.60 -23.06 3.69
CA ALA A 34 1.09 -23.19 5.07
C ALA A 34 2.21 -23.33 6.10
N THR A 35 3.31 -24.02 5.76
CA THR A 35 4.48 -24.19 6.65
C THR A 35 5.22 -22.87 6.87
N GLU A 36 5.40 -22.06 5.83
CA GLU A 36 6.03 -20.74 5.94
C GLU A 36 5.17 -19.78 6.75
N LEU A 37 3.85 -19.80 6.54
CA LEU A 37 2.88 -19.00 7.29
C LEU A 37 2.77 -19.44 8.76
N ALA A 38 2.81 -20.75 9.04
CA ALA A 38 2.87 -21.29 10.39
C ALA A 38 4.11 -20.76 11.14
N ARG A 39 5.27 -20.77 10.47
CA ARG A 39 6.53 -20.23 11.02
C ARG A 39 6.44 -18.73 11.29
N ALA A 40 5.85 -17.96 10.36
CA ALA A 40 5.64 -16.52 10.52
C ALA A 40 4.72 -16.20 11.71
N ALA A 41 3.71 -17.03 11.95
CA ALA A 41 2.75 -16.87 13.05
C ALA A 41 3.19 -17.50 14.37
N GLY A 42 4.29 -18.28 14.40
CA GLY A 42 4.76 -18.99 15.60
C GLY A 42 3.83 -20.11 16.05
N ILE A 43 3.13 -20.77 15.13
CA ILE A 43 2.16 -21.85 15.42
C ILE A 43 2.50 -23.12 14.63
N THR A 44 1.79 -24.23 14.94
CA THR A 44 1.98 -25.47 14.20
C THR A 44 1.40 -25.39 12.79
N PRO A 45 1.94 -26.15 11.80
CA PRO A 45 1.38 -26.21 10.45
C PRO A 45 -0.08 -26.67 10.43
N GLN A 46 -0.47 -27.55 11.35
CA GLN A 46 -1.85 -28.03 11.45
C GLN A 46 -2.80 -26.90 11.89
N THR A 47 -2.43 -26.13 12.91
CA THR A 47 -3.18 -24.95 13.37
C THR A 47 -3.26 -23.89 12.25
N ALA A 48 -2.14 -23.64 11.58
CA ALA A 48 -2.10 -22.72 10.44
C ALA A 48 -3.05 -23.12 9.32
N SER A 49 -3.14 -24.42 9.02
CA SER A 49 -4.06 -24.93 7.98
C SER A 49 -5.52 -24.59 8.29
N GLY A 50 -5.94 -24.71 9.57
CA GLY A 50 -7.29 -24.33 10.00
C GLY A 50 -7.55 -22.82 9.86
N HIS A 51 -6.57 -21.98 10.23
CA HIS A 51 -6.67 -20.54 10.04
C HIS A 51 -6.71 -20.15 8.56
N LEU A 52 -5.89 -20.76 7.73
CA LEU A 52 -5.83 -20.49 6.29
C LEU A 52 -7.12 -20.90 5.58
N ALA A 53 -7.73 -22.01 5.98
CA ALA A 53 -9.03 -22.42 5.46
C ALA A 53 -10.09 -21.35 5.72
N ARG A 54 -10.21 -20.88 6.95
CA ARG A 54 -11.16 -19.83 7.35
C ARG A 54 -10.93 -18.50 6.62
N LEU A 55 -9.67 -18.09 6.46
CA LEU A 55 -9.31 -16.86 5.74
C LEU A 55 -9.62 -16.99 4.24
N THR A 56 -9.45 -18.18 3.67
CA THR A 56 -9.75 -18.45 2.25
C THR A 56 -11.26 -18.49 2.02
N GLU A 57 -12.01 -19.14 2.89
CA GLU A 57 -13.47 -19.22 2.84
C GLU A 57 -14.12 -17.83 2.95
N ALA A 58 -13.56 -16.96 3.81
CA ALA A 58 -13.99 -15.57 3.94
C ALA A 58 -13.52 -14.65 2.79
N GLY A 59 -12.82 -15.16 1.78
CA GLY A 59 -12.35 -14.38 0.65
C GLY A 59 -11.20 -13.41 0.95
N LEU A 60 -10.54 -13.54 2.11
CA LEU A 60 -9.36 -12.73 2.45
C LEU A 60 -8.08 -13.28 1.82
N LEU A 61 -8.05 -14.58 1.53
CA LEU A 61 -6.95 -15.23 0.84
C LEU A 61 -7.44 -15.97 -0.40
N THR A 62 -6.54 -16.11 -1.38
CA THR A 62 -6.66 -17.09 -2.46
C THR A 62 -5.59 -18.17 -2.27
N MET A 63 -5.89 -19.38 -2.74
CA MET A 63 -4.98 -20.51 -2.72
C MET A 63 -4.74 -21.02 -4.13
N GLN A 64 -3.48 -21.12 -4.51
CA GLN A 64 -3.06 -21.72 -5.77
C GLN A 64 -2.28 -23.01 -5.51
N ARG A 65 -2.64 -24.07 -6.22
CA ARG A 65 -1.92 -25.33 -6.16
C ARG A 65 -0.84 -25.38 -7.24
N GLN A 66 0.37 -25.73 -6.84
CA GLN A 66 1.47 -25.98 -7.76
C GLN A 66 2.16 -27.30 -7.39
N GLY A 67 1.91 -28.35 -8.17
CA GLY A 67 2.33 -29.69 -7.82
C GLY A 67 1.75 -30.15 -6.48
N ARG A 68 2.60 -30.55 -5.56
CA ARG A 68 2.23 -30.96 -4.19
C ARG A 68 2.08 -29.80 -3.20
N HIS A 69 2.44 -28.56 -3.60
CA HIS A 69 2.44 -27.40 -2.74
C HIS A 69 1.16 -26.57 -2.94
N ARG A 70 0.69 -25.99 -1.85
CA ARG A 70 -0.42 -25.03 -1.81
C ARG A 70 0.15 -23.69 -1.36
N TYR A 71 0.02 -22.69 -2.22
CA TYR A 71 0.49 -21.32 -1.98
C TYR A 71 -0.70 -20.42 -1.70
N HIS A 72 -0.61 -19.63 -0.65
CA HIS A 72 -1.62 -18.65 -0.25
C HIS A 72 -1.12 -17.24 -0.53
N ARG A 73 -2.01 -16.38 -0.97
CA ARG A 73 -1.77 -14.94 -1.18
C ARG A 73 -3.00 -14.15 -0.76
N LEU A 74 -2.84 -12.84 -0.54
CA LEU A 74 -4.00 -11.96 -0.35
C LEU A 74 -4.93 -12.04 -1.56
N ALA A 75 -6.24 -12.05 -1.32
CA ALA A 75 -7.23 -12.28 -2.38
C ALA A 75 -7.32 -11.13 -3.37
N SER A 76 -7.14 -9.90 -2.89
CA SER A 76 -7.23 -8.71 -3.73
C SER A 76 -6.38 -7.55 -3.18
N PRO A 77 -6.13 -6.51 -3.99
CA PRO A 77 -5.55 -5.25 -3.52
C PRO A 77 -6.36 -4.59 -2.39
N ASP A 78 -7.69 -4.75 -2.39
CA ASP A 78 -8.56 -4.17 -1.35
C ASP A 78 -8.30 -4.79 0.03
N VAL A 79 -8.05 -6.11 0.07
CA VAL A 79 -7.63 -6.79 1.31
C VAL A 79 -6.30 -6.25 1.80
N ALA A 80 -5.34 -6.02 0.91
CA ALA A 80 -4.06 -5.43 1.28
C ALA A 80 -4.24 -4.00 1.82
N HIS A 81 -5.06 -3.18 1.18
CA HIS A 81 -5.36 -1.82 1.62
C HIS A 81 -6.06 -1.79 2.99
N MET A 82 -7.03 -2.67 3.22
CA MET A 82 -7.67 -2.82 4.53
C MET A 82 -6.64 -3.13 5.62
N LEU A 83 -5.74 -4.08 5.38
CA LEU A 83 -4.69 -4.43 6.32
C LEU A 83 -3.71 -3.27 6.57
N GLU A 84 -3.31 -2.54 5.53
CA GLU A 84 -2.48 -1.33 5.65
C GLU A 84 -3.18 -0.27 6.51
N SER A 85 -4.47 -0.05 6.33
CA SER A 85 -5.27 0.89 7.13
C SER A 85 -5.34 0.48 8.60
N ILE A 86 -5.58 -0.79 8.89
CA ILE A 86 -5.59 -1.32 10.25
C ILE A 86 -4.20 -1.15 10.90
N MET A 87 -3.12 -1.47 10.19
CA MET A 87 -1.75 -1.34 10.69
C MET A 87 -1.39 0.13 10.96
N SER A 88 -1.86 1.05 10.13
CA SER A 88 -1.71 2.49 10.30
C SER A 88 -2.37 2.97 11.60
N VAL A 89 -3.65 2.64 11.79
CA VAL A 89 -4.41 2.99 13.00
C VAL A 89 -3.76 2.39 14.25
N ALA A 90 -3.42 1.10 14.22
CA ALA A 90 -2.76 0.42 15.33
C ALA A 90 -1.42 1.05 15.71
N SER A 91 -0.71 1.61 14.72
CA SER A 91 0.55 2.33 14.97
C SER A 91 0.35 3.68 15.65
N GLY A 92 -0.76 4.36 15.38
CA GLY A 92 -1.14 5.63 16.05
C GLY A 92 -1.66 5.44 17.47
N LEU A 93 -2.26 4.27 17.77
CA LEU A 93 -2.79 3.94 19.09
C LEU A 93 -1.70 3.48 20.09
N GLY A 94 -0.50 3.15 19.60
CA GLY A 94 0.65 2.78 20.44
C GLY A 94 1.22 3.99 21.13
N GLY A 95 0.80 4.28 22.38
CA GLY A 95 1.38 5.33 23.20
C GLY A 95 2.86 5.05 23.55
N PRO A 96 3.57 6.03 24.18
CA PRO A 96 5.01 5.97 24.47
C PRO A 96 5.45 4.79 25.34
N ASP A 97 4.54 4.12 26.02
CA ASP A 97 4.82 2.94 26.86
C ASP A 97 5.08 1.64 26.09
N ASN A 98 4.75 1.60 24.79
CA ASN A 98 5.02 0.45 23.94
C ASN A 98 6.50 0.37 23.48
N ALA A 99 7.29 1.42 23.70
CA ALA A 99 8.72 1.47 23.41
C ALA A 99 9.57 0.54 24.30
N ARG A 100 9.03 0.02 25.41
CA ARG A 100 9.74 -0.88 26.35
C ARG A 100 9.60 -2.37 26.06
N ARG A 101 8.80 -2.78 25.08
CA ARG A 101 8.64 -4.20 24.72
C ARG A 101 9.46 -4.52 23.46
N LYS A 102 10.64 -5.15 23.72
CA LYS A 102 11.43 -6.04 22.85
C LYS A 102 11.61 -5.61 21.38
N ALA A 103 12.89 -5.54 20.97
CA ALA A 103 13.42 -5.40 19.62
C ALA A 103 12.60 -4.49 18.67
N PRO A 104 13.19 -3.55 17.97
CA PRO A 104 12.43 -2.67 17.10
C PRO A 104 11.61 -3.56 16.17
N ILE A 105 10.27 -3.44 16.26
CA ILE A 105 9.38 -4.06 15.29
C ILE A 105 9.81 -3.44 13.97
N VAL A 106 10.42 -4.26 13.11
CA VAL A 106 10.75 -3.83 11.75
C VAL A 106 9.43 -3.60 11.05
N VAL A 107 8.98 -2.36 11.10
CA VAL A 107 7.76 -1.91 10.42
C VAL A 107 8.05 -1.87 8.94
N GLY A 108 7.15 -2.39 8.13
CA GLY A 108 7.31 -2.41 6.69
C GLY A 108 7.68 -3.78 6.13
N PRO A 109 7.58 -3.94 4.80
CA PRO A 109 7.93 -5.17 4.14
C PRO A 109 9.40 -5.49 4.38
N ARG A 110 9.71 -6.77 4.53
CA ARG A 110 11.11 -7.25 4.60
C ARG A 110 11.80 -7.11 3.24
N ASP A 111 11.04 -7.13 2.17
CA ASP A 111 11.52 -6.94 0.81
C ASP A 111 11.90 -5.47 0.57
N LYS A 112 13.15 -5.23 0.25
CA LYS A 112 13.69 -3.89 -0.03
C LYS A 112 13.01 -3.23 -1.24
N ALA A 113 12.63 -4.00 -2.25
CA ALA A 113 11.94 -3.48 -3.42
C ALA A 113 10.56 -2.92 -3.05
N LEU A 114 9.79 -3.65 -2.22
CA LEU A 114 8.50 -3.19 -1.71
C LEU A 114 8.63 -1.97 -0.79
N ARG A 115 9.72 -1.85 -0.03
CA ARG A 115 9.99 -0.64 0.76
C ARG A 115 10.27 0.55 -0.12
N ARG A 116 11.10 0.35 -1.14
CA ARG A 116 11.52 1.42 -2.03
C ARG A 116 10.34 2.01 -2.81
N ALA A 117 9.60 1.16 -3.52
CA ALA A 117 8.42 1.58 -4.25
C ALA A 117 7.45 0.41 -4.45
N ARG A 118 6.18 0.65 -4.21
CA ARG A 118 5.09 -0.30 -4.42
C ARG A 118 3.82 0.40 -4.83
N THR A 119 2.85 -0.34 -5.31
CA THR A 119 1.49 0.16 -5.44
C THR A 119 0.72 -0.09 -4.14
N CYS A 120 -0.01 0.94 -3.69
CA CYS A 120 -1.02 0.88 -2.66
C CYS A 120 -2.37 1.09 -3.35
N TYR A 121 -3.12 -0.01 -3.57
CA TYR A 121 -4.31 -0.01 -4.39
C TYR A 121 -4.01 0.47 -5.83
N ASP A 122 -4.24 1.74 -6.17
CA ASP A 122 -4.05 2.30 -7.51
C ASP A 122 -3.07 3.48 -7.58
N HIS A 123 -2.46 3.84 -6.46
CA HIS A 123 -1.45 4.90 -6.35
C HIS A 123 -0.12 4.35 -5.84
N LEU A 124 0.92 5.18 -5.89
CA LEU A 124 2.26 4.81 -5.43
C LEU A 124 2.37 4.89 -3.91
N ALA A 125 3.19 4.02 -3.33
CA ALA A 125 3.54 3.96 -1.92
C ALA A 125 5.02 3.57 -1.74
N GLY A 126 5.50 3.57 -0.50
CA GLY A 126 6.89 3.35 -0.15
C GLY A 126 7.72 4.63 -0.17
N GLN A 127 9.01 4.48 0.02
CA GLN A 127 9.96 5.59 0.11
C GLN A 127 9.86 6.57 -1.04
N LEU A 128 9.71 6.06 -2.27
CA LEU A 128 9.57 6.88 -3.46
C LEU A 128 8.34 7.78 -3.38
N ALA A 129 7.18 7.22 -3.07
CA ALA A 129 5.93 7.98 -3.03
C ALA A 129 5.91 9.02 -1.90
N VAL A 130 6.46 8.67 -0.74
CA VAL A 130 6.62 9.61 0.37
C VAL A 130 7.54 10.74 -0.03
N ALA A 131 8.70 10.44 -0.65
CA ALA A 131 9.63 11.48 -1.08
C ALA A 131 9.03 12.40 -2.16
N MET A 132 8.25 11.86 -3.10
CA MET A 132 7.51 12.69 -4.08
C MET A 132 6.50 13.60 -3.40
N ALA A 133 5.74 13.09 -2.45
CA ALA A 133 4.77 13.86 -1.67
C ALA A 133 5.45 14.98 -0.87
N ASP A 134 6.57 14.68 -0.20
CA ASP A 134 7.35 15.67 0.54
C ASP A 134 7.78 16.84 -0.35
N ARG A 135 8.32 16.54 -1.54
CA ARG A 135 8.74 17.58 -2.47
C ARG A 135 7.58 18.44 -2.97
N MET A 136 6.43 17.81 -3.22
CA MET A 136 5.24 18.56 -3.64
C MET A 136 4.69 19.44 -2.50
N VAL A 137 4.75 18.97 -1.25
CA VAL A 137 4.38 19.78 -0.07
C VAL A 137 5.38 20.93 0.13
N GLU A 138 6.68 20.65 0.10
CA GLU A 138 7.73 21.67 0.25
C GLU A 138 7.63 22.78 -0.80
N ARG A 139 7.16 22.45 -2.02
CA ARG A 139 6.94 23.40 -3.11
C ARG A 139 5.56 24.07 -3.09
N GLY A 140 4.73 23.79 -2.08
CA GLY A 140 3.36 24.31 -2.02
C GLY A 140 2.43 23.80 -3.12
N GLN A 141 2.76 22.68 -3.78
CA GLN A 141 1.98 22.09 -4.86
C GLN A 141 0.83 21.21 -4.34
N VAL A 142 0.95 20.70 -3.13
CA VAL A 142 -0.08 19.94 -2.43
C VAL A 142 -0.04 20.27 -0.95
N ASP A 143 -1.20 20.37 -0.33
CA ASP A 143 -1.34 20.41 1.13
C ASP A 143 -1.90 19.05 1.59
N LEU A 144 -1.18 18.37 2.47
CA LEU A 144 -1.56 17.10 3.05
C LEU A 144 -1.65 17.24 4.57
N SER A 145 -2.86 17.24 5.08
CA SER A 145 -3.15 17.22 6.51
C SER A 145 -3.81 15.90 6.91
N PRO A 146 -3.86 15.53 8.20
CA PRO A 146 -4.60 14.34 8.65
C PRO A 146 -6.07 14.33 8.21
N ASP A 147 -6.66 15.50 8.04
CA ASP A 147 -8.09 15.67 7.73
C ASP A 147 -8.38 15.69 6.23
N GLY A 148 -7.36 15.79 5.37
CA GLY A 148 -7.54 15.80 3.93
C GLY A 148 -6.32 16.21 3.13
N GLY A 149 -6.49 16.27 1.81
CA GLY A 149 -5.48 16.73 0.88
C GLY A 149 -6.06 17.70 -0.14
N VAL A 150 -5.30 18.75 -0.44
CA VAL A 150 -5.66 19.77 -1.41
C VAL A 150 -4.56 19.87 -2.46
N LEU A 151 -4.92 19.72 -3.74
CA LEU A 151 -4.04 20.07 -4.84
C LEU A 151 -4.17 21.57 -5.08
N THR A 152 -3.07 22.32 -4.98
CA THR A 152 -3.04 23.77 -5.21
C THR A 152 -3.06 24.10 -6.71
N ASP A 153 -3.23 25.35 -7.07
CA ASP A 153 -3.13 25.79 -8.46
C ASP A 153 -1.72 25.53 -9.04
N ASP A 154 -0.67 25.78 -8.24
CA ASP A 154 0.71 25.45 -8.63
C ASP A 154 0.91 23.94 -8.80
N GLY A 155 0.29 23.13 -7.96
CA GLY A 155 0.27 21.69 -8.10
C GLY A 155 -0.48 21.23 -9.36
N ALA A 156 -1.57 21.90 -9.70
CA ALA A 156 -2.33 21.59 -10.91
C ALA A 156 -1.52 21.92 -12.19
N VAL A 157 -0.82 23.06 -12.21
CA VAL A 157 0.11 23.42 -13.29
C VAL A 157 1.22 22.37 -13.39
N PHE A 158 1.90 22.08 -12.28
CA PHE A 158 2.97 21.09 -12.23
C PHE A 158 2.53 19.70 -12.76
N LEU A 159 1.36 19.21 -12.35
CA LEU A 159 0.87 17.90 -12.80
C LEU A 159 0.48 17.90 -14.29
N ARG A 160 -0.07 19.01 -14.83
CA ARG A 160 -0.32 19.14 -16.28
C ARG A 160 0.99 19.14 -17.09
N ASP A 161 2.01 19.85 -16.61
CA ASP A 161 3.34 19.87 -17.24
C ASP A 161 3.98 18.48 -17.21
N LEU A 162 3.68 17.70 -16.19
CA LEU A 162 4.09 16.30 -16.06
C LEU A 162 3.33 15.37 -17.01
N GLY A 163 2.28 15.84 -17.69
CA GLY A 163 1.44 15.07 -18.58
C GLY A 163 0.25 14.38 -17.91
N VAL A 164 -0.14 14.82 -16.70
CA VAL A 164 -1.37 14.35 -16.06
C VAL A 164 -2.57 15.09 -16.65
N ASP A 165 -3.52 14.36 -17.24
CA ASP A 165 -4.79 14.90 -17.70
C ASP A 165 -5.73 15.15 -16.51
N LEU A 166 -5.56 16.30 -15.84
CA LEU A 166 -6.35 16.67 -14.67
C LEU A 166 -7.82 16.89 -15.00
N ASP A 167 -8.14 17.34 -16.22
CA ASP A 167 -9.52 17.60 -16.63
C ASP A 167 -10.28 16.28 -16.75
N ALA A 168 -9.67 15.25 -17.32
CA ALA A 168 -10.22 13.90 -17.32
C ALA A 168 -10.31 13.30 -15.91
N VAL A 169 -9.36 13.60 -15.01
CA VAL A 169 -9.41 13.17 -13.60
C VAL A 169 -10.60 13.81 -12.89
N MET A 170 -10.79 15.11 -13.01
CA MET A 170 -11.91 15.84 -12.41
C MET A 170 -13.25 15.35 -12.93
N ALA A 171 -13.38 15.19 -14.26
CA ALA A 171 -14.59 14.70 -14.89
C ALA A 171 -14.99 13.30 -14.42
N ARG A 172 -14.02 12.41 -14.25
CA ARG A 172 -14.25 11.05 -13.70
C ARG A 172 -14.68 11.09 -12.23
N THR A 173 -14.04 11.92 -11.42
CA THR A 173 -14.38 12.07 -10.00
C THR A 173 -15.81 12.59 -9.83
N ALA A 174 -16.22 13.56 -10.63
CA ALA A 174 -17.58 14.10 -10.61
C ALA A 174 -18.64 13.07 -11.03
N ARG A 175 -18.35 12.22 -12.03
CA ARG A 175 -19.32 11.23 -12.56
C ARG A 175 -19.54 10.03 -11.63
N HIS A 176 -18.54 9.59 -10.90
CA HIS A 176 -18.59 8.36 -10.11
C HIS A 176 -18.82 8.60 -8.62
N GLY A 177 -19.27 9.77 -8.23
CA GLY A 177 -19.69 10.22 -6.90
C GLY A 177 -19.17 9.38 -5.73
N GLY A 178 -18.04 9.76 -5.13
CA GLY A 178 -17.52 9.10 -3.94
C GLY A 178 -16.01 8.95 -3.86
N ARG A 179 -15.29 9.17 -4.96
CA ARG A 179 -13.82 9.15 -4.90
C ARG A 179 -13.29 10.53 -4.49
N VAL A 180 -12.49 10.56 -3.43
CA VAL A 180 -11.81 11.78 -3.00
C VAL A 180 -10.80 12.20 -4.08
N PHE A 181 -10.78 13.50 -4.44
CA PHE A 181 -9.91 14.02 -5.49
C PHE A 181 -8.44 13.93 -5.10
N CYS A 182 -8.07 14.47 -3.94
CA CYS A 182 -6.74 14.38 -3.37
C CYS A 182 -6.88 14.07 -1.87
N CYS A 183 -6.10 13.13 -1.35
CA CYS A 183 -6.07 12.82 0.07
C CYS A 183 -4.73 12.22 0.48
N PRO A 184 -4.34 12.37 1.77
CA PRO A 184 -3.21 11.64 2.32
C PRO A 184 -3.54 10.16 2.45
N CYS A 185 -2.54 9.32 2.23
CA CYS A 185 -2.56 7.92 2.62
C CYS A 185 -1.29 7.65 3.43
N LEU A 186 -1.46 7.24 4.69
CA LEU A 186 -0.31 6.99 5.56
C LEU A 186 0.44 5.74 5.13
N ASP A 187 1.69 5.91 4.74
CA ASP A 187 2.56 4.78 4.44
C ASP A 187 2.93 4.03 5.73
N TRP A 188 2.50 2.78 5.84
CA TRP A 188 2.70 1.98 7.04
C TRP A 188 4.18 1.60 7.26
N SER A 189 5.02 1.63 6.22
CA SER A 189 6.45 1.37 6.33
C SER A 189 7.26 2.60 6.68
N GLU A 190 6.91 3.74 6.10
CA GLU A 190 7.64 5.00 6.28
C GLU A 190 7.05 5.87 7.40
N ARG A 191 5.82 5.57 7.84
CA ARG A 191 5.07 6.34 8.84
C ARG A 191 4.86 7.81 8.45
N ARG A 192 4.76 8.07 7.16
CA ARG A 192 4.58 9.38 6.55
C ARG A 192 3.55 9.29 5.42
N SER A 193 2.87 10.37 5.15
CA SER A 193 1.82 10.40 4.12
C SER A 193 2.41 10.44 2.72
N HIS A 194 1.74 9.77 1.79
CA HIS A 194 1.91 9.93 0.36
C HIS A 194 0.56 10.31 -0.29
N ILE A 195 0.60 10.75 -1.53
CA ILE A 195 -0.58 11.27 -2.23
C ILE A 195 -1.45 10.12 -2.74
N ALA A 196 -2.71 10.12 -2.36
CA ALA A 196 -3.75 9.20 -2.79
C ALA A 196 -4.92 9.92 -3.45
N GLY A 197 -6.05 9.23 -3.60
CA GLY A 197 -7.21 9.75 -4.30
C GLY A 197 -7.03 9.70 -5.83
N ALA A 198 -7.85 10.47 -6.53
CA ALA A 198 -7.82 10.51 -7.99
C ALA A 198 -6.50 11.10 -8.53
N VAL A 199 -5.94 12.08 -7.82
CA VAL A 199 -4.63 12.70 -8.13
C VAL A 199 -3.50 11.69 -7.97
N GLY A 200 -3.43 10.97 -6.84
CA GLY A 200 -2.40 9.95 -6.61
C GLY A 200 -2.43 8.83 -7.64
N ALA A 201 -3.64 8.39 -8.02
CA ALA A 201 -3.81 7.38 -9.07
C ALA A 201 -3.36 7.88 -10.45
N ALA A 202 -3.71 9.11 -10.81
CA ALA A 202 -3.32 9.70 -12.09
C ALA A 202 -1.81 9.88 -12.18
N LEU A 203 -1.17 10.39 -11.12
CA LEU A 203 0.29 10.52 -11.03
C LEU A 203 0.98 9.16 -11.21
N CYS A 204 0.48 8.12 -10.53
CA CYS A 204 0.98 6.76 -10.67
C CYS A 204 0.87 6.26 -12.11
N GLN A 205 -0.30 6.44 -12.74
CA GLN A 205 -0.53 6.03 -14.13
C GLN A 205 0.40 6.76 -15.10
N THR A 206 0.59 8.07 -14.90
CA THR A 206 1.51 8.87 -15.73
C THR A 206 2.95 8.38 -15.60
N CYS A 207 3.43 8.09 -14.41
CA CYS A 207 4.77 7.52 -14.20
C CYS A 207 4.95 6.17 -14.92
N PHE A 208 3.93 5.32 -14.96
CA PHE A 208 3.97 4.08 -15.74
C PHE A 208 3.91 4.35 -17.25
N ALA A 209 3.02 5.23 -17.70
CA ALA A 209 2.85 5.54 -19.12
C ALA A 209 4.10 6.15 -19.73
N GLN A 210 4.82 6.98 -18.99
CA GLN A 210 6.09 7.57 -19.41
C GLN A 210 7.29 6.62 -19.27
N GLY A 211 7.06 5.38 -18.82
CA GLY A 211 8.10 4.38 -18.67
C GLY A 211 9.09 4.68 -17.53
N TRP A 212 8.76 5.58 -16.59
CA TRP A 212 9.61 5.86 -15.44
C TRP A 212 9.58 4.71 -14.43
N LEU A 213 8.45 4.02 -14.40
CA LEU A 213 8.19 2.91 -13.50
C LEU A 213 7.81 1.67 -14.28
N ARG A 214 8.17 0.51 -13.75
CA ARG A 214 7.81 -0.80 -14.29
C ARG A 214 7.29 -1.70 -13.18
N ARG A 215 6.19 -2.41 -13.43
CA ARG A 215 5.67 -3.42 -12.50
C ARG A 215 6.63 -4.60 -12.43
N ILE A 216 6.80 -5.15 -11.23
CA ILE A 216 7.50 -6.42 -11.02
C ILE A 216 6.44 -7.50 -10.95
N GLU A 217 6.52 -8.46 -11.87
CA GLU A 217 5.53 -9.53 -11.98
C GLU A 217 5.41 -10.33 -10.67
N GLY A 218 4.17 -10.71 -10.34
CA GLY A 218 3.87 -11.48 -9.12
C GLY A 218 3.96 -10.72 -7.80
N THR A 219 4.25 -9.41 -7.84
CA THR A 219 4.33 -8.57 -6.62
C THR A 219 3.66 -7.21 -6.83
N ARG A 220 3.48 -6.46 -5.72
CA ARG A 220 3.08 -5.05 -5.77
C ARG A 220 4.29 -4.11 -5.88
N ALA A 221 5.52 -4.65 -5.86
CA ALA A 221 6.72 -3.85 -5.98
C ALA A 221 6.80 -3.21 -7.38
N VAL A 222 7.37 -2.02 -7.40
CA VAL A 222 7.58 -1.22 -8.59
C VAL A 222 9.06 -0.94 -8.76
N ALA A 223 9.59 -1.21 -9.94
CA ALA A 223 10.96 -0.88 -10.28
C ALA A 223 11.02 0.50 -10.93
N VAL A 224 11.94 1.33 -10.47
CA VAL A 224 12.30 2.59 -11.14
C VAL A 224 13.25 2.25 -12.29
N THR A 225 12.90 2.67 -13.50
CA THR A 225 13.74 2.45 -14.68
C THR A 225 14.92 3.43 -14.71
N PRO A 226 15.97 3.20 -15.51
CA PRO A 226 17.04 4.19 -15.69
C PRO A 226 16.53 5.56 -16.20
N ALA A 227 15.57 5.55 -17.12
CA ALA A 227 14.90 6.78 -17.58
C ALA A 227 14.09 7.43 -16.43
N GLY A 228 13.41 6.62 -15.62
CA GLY A 228 12.69 7.08 -14.45
C GLY A 228 13.59 7.70 -13.37
N GLN A 229 14.78 7.16 -13.15
CA GLN A 229 15.74 7.76 -12.21
C GLN A 229 16.12 9.18 -12.62
N ILE A 230 16.41 9.39 -13.90
CA ILE A 230 16.75 10.71 -14.44
C ILE A 230 15.54 11.66 -14.34
N ALA A 231 14.36 11.18 -14.75
CA ALA A 231 13.14 11.98 -14.75
C ALA A 231 12.71 12.37 -13.33
N LEU A 232 12.66 11.41 -12.40
CA LEU A 232 12.29 11.66 -11.00
C LEU A 232 13.29 12.58 -10.28
N SER A 233 14.59 12.44 -10.58
CA SER A 233 15.60 13.34 -10.04
C SER A 233 15.37 14.79 -10.53
N ARG A 234 15.11 14.98 -11.82
CA ARG A 234 14.86 16.32 -12.39
C ARG A 234 13.55 16.94 -11.91
N THR A 235 12.49 16.13 -11.85
CA THR A 235 11.13 16.60 -11.58
C THR A 235 10.87 16.83 -10.11
N PHE A 236 11.31 15.91 -9.25
CA PHE A 236 11.07 15.92 -7.82
C PHE A 236 12.33 16.16 -6.99
N ASP A 237 13.47 16.43 -7.61
CA ASP A 237 14.77 16.59 -6.94
C ASP A 237 15.11 15.38 -6.02
N LEU A 238 14.83 14.18 -6.50
CA LEU A 238 15.10 12.95 -5.77
C LEU A 238 16.51 12.44 -6.08
N ARG A 239 17.24 12.05 -5.02
CA ARG A 239 18.58 11.47 -5.19
C ARG A 239 18.49 10.08 -5.84
N PRO A 240 19.45 9.69 -6.68
CA PRO A 240 19.44 8.40 -7.40
C PRO A 240 19.47 7.17 -6.49
N GLU A 241 19.86 7.32 -5.24
CA GLU A 241 20.03 6.23 -4.26
C GLU A 241 18.78 5.87 -3.45
N MET A 242 17.69 6.57 -3.69
CA MET A 242 16.42 6.24 -3.03
C MET A 242 15.62 5.18 -3.75
#